data_8b29dbd4807bc881f8d7fea8c221b57f
#
_entry.id   8b29dbd4807bc881f8d7fea8c221b57f
#
_cell.length_a   1.000
_cell.length_b   1.000
_cell.length_c   1.000
_cell.angle_alpha   90.00
_cell.angle_beta   90.00
_cell.angle_gamma   90.00
#
_symmetry.space_group_name_H-M   'P 1'
#
loop_
_entity.id
_entity.type
_entity.pdbx_description
1 polymer ?
#
loop_
_entity_poly.entity_id
_entity_poly.type
_entity_poly.pdbx_seq_one_letter_code
_entity_poly.pdbx_strand_id
1 'polypeptide(L)'
;MKLKDVDLYKMLPAFMKEDKFDSLLAEGVSNLFQSWSIDMDRCVIIGQIDKLNEAELDQLAEDWNVFWYLKSATLEQKRQLIKDSPLVFSRLGTVWAVERVMNNYLPQSELKEWFEYDGEPHHFRFVTNNTDILQTDIDSFLFILEQIKRKSQWLEGIILELRAKGTLYPGVGFIEESTDTFSFLFET
;
A
#
# COMPACT_ATOMS: atom_id res chain seq x y z
N MET A 1 28.11 -7.45 -17.55
CA MET A 1 28.43 -8.70 -16.84
C MET A 1 27.82 -8.59 -15.45
N LYS A 2 26.92 -9.51 -15.11
CA LYS A 2 26.30 -9.51 -13.77
C LYS A 2 27.12 -10.41 -12.87
N LEU A 3 27.21 -10.08 -11.56
CA LEU A 3 28.03 -10.83 -10.58
C LEU A 3 27.65 -12.33 -10.53
N LYS A 4 26.37 -12.65 -10.76
CA LYS A 4 25.87 -14.02 -10.81
C LYS A 4 26.37 -14.84 -11.99
N ASP A 5 26.88 -14.18 -13.05
CA ASP A 5 27.36 -14.83 -14.28
C ASP A 5 28.89 -14.94 -14.28
N VAL A 6 29.55 -14.54 -13.17
CA VAL A 6 31.00 -14.60 -13.02
C VAL A 6 31.42 -16.05 -12.79
N ASP A 7 32.26 -16.55 -13.70
CA ASP A 7 32.90 -17.85 -13.62
C ASP A 7 34.41 -17.61 -13.66
N LEU A 8 35.03 -17.67 -12.48
CA LEU A 8 36.47 -17.38 -12.36
C LEU A 8 37.32 -18.45 -13.06
N TYR A 9 36.84 -19.70 -13.14
CA TYR A 9 37.55 -20.75 -13.86
C TYR A 9 37.77 -20.40 -15.34
N LYS A 10 36.80 -19.76 -15.98
CA LYS A 10 36.93 -19.28 -17.37
C LYS A 10 37.95 -18.17 -17.53
N MET A 11 38.17 -17.39 -16.49
CA MET A 11 39.12 -16.26 -16.47
C MET A 11 40.56 -16.68 -16.19
N LEU A 12 40.79 -17.89 -15.68
CA LEU A 12 42.12 -18.40 -15.38
C LEU A 12 42.94 -18.58 -16.66
N PRO A 13 44.23 -18.21 -16.63
CA PRO A 13 45.19 -18.57 -17.67
C PRO A 13 45.31 -20.09 -17.84
N ALA A 14 45.73 -20.53 -19.03
CA ALA A 14 45.77 -21.95 -19.36
C ALA A 14 46.65 -22.78 -18.39
N PHE A 15 47.79 -22.20 -17.96
CA PHE A 15 48.72 -22.88 -17.05
C PHE A 15 48.15 -23.09 -15.62
N MET A 16 47.25 -22.21 -15.16
CA MET A 16 46.56 -22.36 -13.87
C MET A 16 45.38 -23.35 -13.93
N LYS A 17 44.77 -23.54 -15.10
CA LYS A 17 43.72 -24.52 -15.30
C LYS A 17 44.20 -25.97 -15.20
N GLU A 18 45.48 -26.20 -15.44
CA GLU A 18 46.10 -27.51 -15.30
C GLU A 18 46.37 -27.90 -13.83
N ASP A 19 46.47 -26.90 -12.94
CA ASP A 19 46.59 -27.14 -11.50
C ASP A 19 45.21 -27.41 -10.86
N LYS A 20 45.09 -28.55 -10.23
CA LYS A 20 43.87 -29.01 -9.58
C LYS A 20 43.49 -28.10 -8.41
N PHE A 21 44.46 -27.55 -7.69
CA PHE A 21 44.21 -26.65 -6.55
C PHE A 21 43.60 -25.33 -7.04
N ASP A 22 44.22 -24.69 -8.04
CA ASP A 22 43.80 -23.43 -8.61
C ASP A 22 42.38 -23.54 -9.23
N SER A 23 42.10 -24.67 -9.91
CA SER A 23 40.79 -24.92 -10.51
C SER A 23 39.68 -25.07 -9.46
N LEU A 24 39.92 -25.82 -8.37
CA LEU A 24 38.98 -25.98 -7.26
C LEU A 24 38.77 -24.67 -6.48
N LEU A 25 39.85 -23.88 -6.30
CA LEU A 25 39.75 -22.59 -5.64
C LEU A 25 38.88 -21.61 -6.47
N ALA A 26 39.11 -21.58 -7.79
CA ALA A 26 38.31 -20.73 -8.68
C ALA A 26 36.82 -21.11 -8.71
N GLU A 27 36.53 -22.40 -8.68
CA GLU A 27 35.15 -22.90 -8.57
C GLU A 27 34.51 -22.51 -7.23
N GLY A 28 35.22 -22.73 -6.12
CA GLY A 28 34.74 -22.35 -4.78
C GLY A 28 34.44 -20.87 -4.65
N VAL A 29 35.34 -20.01 -5.15
CA VAL A 29 35.15 -18.57 -5.13
C VAL A 29 34.04 -18.12 -6.07
N SER A 30 33.86 -18.76 -7.24
CA SER A 30 32.73 -18.49 -8.14
C SER A 30 31.38 -18.77 -7.46
N ASN A 31 31.27 -19.89 -6.73
CA ASN A 31 30.08 -20.23 -5.99
C ASN A 31 29.76 -19.21 -4.88
N LEU A 32 30.79 -18.70 -4.20
CA LEU A 32 30.63 -17.62 -3.21
C LEU A 32 30.12 -16.31 -3.87
N PHE A 33 30.67 -15.90 -4.99
CA PHE A 33 30.19 -14.71 -5.72
C PHE A 33 28.74 -14.86 -6.18
N GLN A 34 28.34 -16.04 -6.62
CA GLN A 34 26.97 -16.31 -7.01
C GLN A 34 26.00 -16.22 -5.81
N SER A 35 26.37 -16.81 -4.67
CA SER A 35 25.55 -16.73 -3.44
C SER A 35 25.45 -15.29 -2.94
N TRP A 36 26.54 -14.55 -2.91
CA TRP A 36 26.53 -13.13 -2.52
C TRP A 36 25.68 -12.27 -3.46
N SER A 37 25.70 -12.57 -4.76
CA SER A 37 24.84 -11.85 -5.72
C SER A 37 23.37 -12.03 -5.40
N ILE A 38 22.96 -13.20 -4.96
CA ILE A 38 21.55 -13.48 -4.55
C ILE A 38 21.23 -12.68 -3.29
N ASP A 39 22.13 -12.66 -2.32
CA ASP A 39 21.92 -11.93 -1.07
C ASP A 39 21.93 -10.41 -1.30
N MET A 40 22.78 -9.90 -2.19
CA MET A 40 22.76 -8.49 -2.59
C MET A 40 21.46 -8.09 -3.30
N ASP A 41 20.89 -8.96 -4.14
CA ASP A 41 19.59 -8.70 -4.75
C ASP A 41 18.48 -8.58 -3.68
N ARG A 42 18.59 -9.31 -2.56
CA ARG A 42 17.65 -9.20 -1.42
C ARG A 42 17.83 -7.91 -0.63
N CYS A 43 18.99 -7.28 -0.63
CA CYS A 43 19.23 -6.01 0.03
C CYS A 43 18.56 -4.82 -0.70
N VAL A 44 18.15 -4.98 -1.96
CA VAL A 44 17.40 -3.96 -2.71
C VAL A 44 15.91 -4.03 -2.35
N ILE A 45 15.57 -3.67 -1.12
CA ILE A 45 14.23 -3.84 -0.53
C ILE A 45 13.18 -3.07 -1.33
N ILE A 46 13.44 -1.81 -1.70
CA ILE A 46 12.49 -0.93 -2.40
C ILE A 46 12.01 -1.52 -3.74
N GLY A 47 12.89 -2.22 -4.47
CA GLY A 47 12.55 -2.87 -5.74
C GLY A 47 11.87 -4.23 -5.60
N GLN A 48 11.75 -4.79 -4.39
CA GLN A 48 11.29 -6.15 -4.14
C GLN A 48 10.16 -6.26 -3.11
N ILE A 49 9.49 -5.15 -2.78
CA ILE A 49 8.38 -5.12 -1.81
C ILE A 49 7.31 -6.19 -2.14
N ASP A 50 7.09 -6.46 -3.43
CA ASP A 50 6.13 -7.49 -3.87
C ASP A 50 6.52 -8.93 -3.50
N LYS A 51 7.79 -9.17 -3.20
CA LYS A 51 8.32 -10.50 -2.86
C LYS A 51 8.48 -10.70 -1.36
N LEU A 52 8.37 -9.64 -0.58
CA LEU A 52 8.53 -9.70 0.87
C LEU A 52 7.37 -10.47 1.50
N ASN A 53 7.71 -11.24 2.54
CA ASN A 53 6.72 -11.90 3.38
C ASN A 53 6.09 -10.91 4.38
N GLU A 54 5.07 -11.35 5.10
CA GLU A 54 4.33 -10.49 6.03
C GLU A 54 5.20 -9.95 7.17
N ALA A 55 6.06 -10.79 7.76
CA ALA A 55 6.95 -10.38 8.84
C ALA A 55 8.00 -9.35 8.38
N GLU A 56 8.53 -9.51 7.16
CA GLU A 56 9.47 -8.56 6.57
C GLU A 56 8.79 -7.20 6.27
N LEU A 57 7.52 -7.22 5.84
CA LEU A 57 6.73 -6.01 5.63
C LEU A 57 6.43 -5.30 6.95
N ASP A 58 6.06 -6.04 7.99
CA ASP A 58 5.81 -5.48 9.32
C ASP A 58 7.07 -4.82 9.88
N GLN A 59 8.24 -5.47 9.73
CA GLN A 59 9.53 -4.89 10.14
C GLN A 59 9.87 -3.63 9.33
N LEU A 60 9.65 -3.66 8.01
CA LEU A 60 9.93 -2.54 7.14
C LEU A 60 9.01 -1.33 7.47
N ALA A 61 7.76 -1.59 7.83
CA ALA A 61 6.83 -0.55 8.27
C ALA A 61 7.28 0.11 9.58
N GLU A 62 7.85 -0.66 10.51
CA GLU A 62 8.44 -0.14 11.75
C GLU A 62 9.72 0.65 11.46
N ASP A 63 10.62 0.15 10.61
CA ASP A 63 11.88 0.81 10.24
C ASP A 63 11.65 2.16 9.53
N TRP A 64 10.60 2.23 8.70
CA TRP A 64 10.22 3.47 8.00
C TRP A 64 9.27 4.35 8.80
N ASN A 65 8.88 3.92 10.02
CA ASN A 65 7.94 4.62 10.89
C ASN A 65 6.61 4.95 10.19
N VAL A 66 6.03 3.96 9.50
CA VAL A 66 4.75 4.12 8.81
C VAL A 66 3.62 4.02 9.84
N PHE A 67 3.27 5.14 10.48
CA PHE A 67 2.35 5.17 11.63
C PHE A 67 0.87 4.92 11.26
N TRP A 68 0.53 4.92 9.98
CA TRP A 68 -0.79 4.53 9.47
C TRP A 68 -0.87 3.06 9.05
N TYR A 69 0.15 2.27 9.34
CA TYR A 69 0.19 0.86 9.01
C TYR A 69 -0.57 0.01 10.03
N LEU A 70 -1.53 -0.81 9.56
CA LEU A 70 -2.24 -1.78 10.41
C LEU A 70 -1.68 -3.18 10.22
N LYS A 71 -1.30 -3.83 11.30
CA LYS A 71 -0.83 -5.23 11.28
C LYS A 71 -1.94 -6.22 10.88
N SER A 72 -3.21 -5.85 11.06
CA SER A 72 -4.38 -6.64 10.68
C SER A 72 -4.75 -6.52 9.19
N ALA A 73 -4.12 -5.62 8.43
CA ALA A 73 -4.38 -5.43 7.02
C ALA A 73 -3.98 -6.66 6.18
N THR A 74 -4.62 -6.84 5.02
CA THR A 74 -4.26 -7.91 4.10
C THR A 74 -2.85 -7.72 3.51
N LEU A 75 -2.21 -8.79 3.06
CA LEU A 75 -0.86 -8.75 2.50
C LEU A 75 -0.73 -7.75 1.33
N GLU A 76 -1.75 -7.67 0.48
CA GLU A 76 -1.76 -6.72 -0.64
C GLU A 76 -1.87 -5.27 -0.16
N GLN A 77 -2.72 -5.01 0.82
CA GLN A 77 -2.83 -3.69 1.45
C GLN A 77 -1.51 -3.28 2.12
N LYS A 78 -0.88 -4.18 2.87
CA LYS A 78 0.43 -3.96 3.50
C LYS A 78 1.50 -3.55 2.49
N ARG A 79 1.60 -4.28 1.36
CA ARG A 79 2.53 -3.96 0.27
C ARG A 79 2.27 -2.59 -0.33
N GLN A 80 1.00 -2.27 -0.58
CA GLN A 80 0.63 -1.00 -1.18
C GLN A 80 0.91 0.18 -0.23
N LEU A 81 0.59 0.04 1.06
CA LEU A 81 0.87 1.06 2.07
C LEU A 81 2.36 1.39 2.16
N ILE A 82 3.22 0.37 2.12
CA ILE A 82 4.67 0.55 2.16
C ILE A 82 5.18 1.19 0.87
N LYS A 83 4.69 0.77 -0.31
CA LYS A 83 5.06 1.37 -1.58
C LYS A 83 4.71 2.86 -1.66
N ASP A 84 3.55 3.21 -1.13
CA ASP A 84 3.04 4.57 -1.16
C ASP A 84 3.67 5.47 -0.08
N SER A 85 4.27 4.88 0.96
CA SER A 85 4.73 5.61 2.14
C SER A 85 5.68 6.78 1.83
N PRO A 86 6.69 6.69 0.91
CA PRO A 86 7.55 7.82 0.62
C PRO A 86 6.81 9.03 0.03
N LEU A 87 5.81 8.76 -0.82
CA LEU A 87 4.98 9.81 -1.42
C LEU A 87 4.00 10.39 -0.41
N VAL A 88 3.40 9.56 0.44
CA VAL A 88 2.49 9.99 1.50
C VAL A 88 3.23 10.87 2.50
N PHE A 89 4.45 10.49 2.93
CA PHE A 89 5.28 11.31 3.82
C PHE A 89 5.58 12.69 3.24
N SER A 90 5.86 12.77 1.95
CA SER A 90 6.15 14.05 1.28
C SER A 90 4.93 14.96 1.19
N ARG A 91 3.71 14.42 1.34
CA ARG A 91 2.43 15.13 1.14
C ARG A 91 1.48 15.03 2.34
N LEU A 92 2.00 14.72 3.51
CA LEU A 92 1.19 14.63 4.73
C LEU A 92 0.34 15.89 4.94
N GLY A 93 -0.90 15.71 5.41
CA GLY A 93 -1.85 16.80 5.62
C GLY A 93 -2.50 17.34 4.34
N THR A 94 -2.31 16.73 3.18
CA THR A 94 -3.07 17.05 1.96
C THR A 94 -4.22 16.07 1.77
N VAL A 95 -5.27 16.51 1.07
CA VAL A 95 -6.41 15.65 0.66
C VAL A 95 -5.89 14.41 -0.05
N TRP A 96 -4.95 14.58 -0.97
CA TRP A 96 -4.34 13.48 -1.73
C TRP A 96 -3.74 12.39 -0.83
N ALA A 97 -3.00 12.78 0.23
CA ALA A 97 -2.37 11.82 1.13
C ALA A 97 -3.42 11.05 1.94
N VAL A 98 -4.45 11.75 2.41
CA VAL A 98 -5.56 11.15 3.15
C VAL A 98 -6.32 10.17 2.27
N GLU A 99 -6.73 10.58 1.06
CA GLU A 99 -7.42 9.71 0.10
C GLU A 99 -6.57 8.49 -0.26
N ARG A 100 -5.27 8.69 -0.53
CA ARG A 100 -4.38 7.60 -0.93
C ARG A 100 -4.28 6.51 0.12
N VAL A 101 -4.13 6.89 1.39
CA VAL A 101 -4.07 5.92 2.49
C VAL A 101 -5.44 5.31 2.76
N MET A 102 -6.49 6.14 2.79
CA MET A 102 -7.83 5.66 3.09
C MET A 102 -8.37 4.71 1.99
N ASN A 103 -8.05 4.95 0.72
CA ASN A 103 -8.43 4.05 -0.37
C ASN A 103 -7.79 2.65 -0.28
N ASN A 104 -6.69 2.47 0.46
CA ASN A 104 -6.14 1.14 0.74
C ASN A 104 -7.00 0.35 1.74
N TYR A 105 -7.70 1.05 2.64
CA TYR A 105 -8.59 0.42 3.62
C TYR A 105 -10.05 0.38 3.15
N LEU A 106 -10.48 1.44 2.48
CA LEU A 106 -11.82 1.59 1.93
C LEU A 106 -11.73 1.92 0.43
N PRO A 107 -11.62 0.92 -0.43
CA PRO A 107 -11.60 1.13 -1.88
C PRO A 107 -12.84 1.88 -2.35
N GLN A 108 -12.66 2.79 -3.32
CA GLN A 108 -13.72 3.64 -3.87
C GLN A 108 -14.29 4.67 -2.86
N SER A 109 -13.46 5.11 -1.92
CA SER A 109 -13.80 6.26 -1.08
C SER A 109 -13.28 7.56 -1.68
N GLU A 110 -14.06 8.61 -1.59
CA GLU A 110 -13.77 9.97 -2.03
C GLU A 110 -13.88 10.91 -0.83
N LEU A 111 -12.91 11.81 -0.68
CA LEU A 111 -12.95 12.84 0.34
C LEU A 111 -13.58 14.10 -0.25
N LYS A 112 -14.63 14.61 0.38
CA LYS A 112 -15.24 15.90 0.02
C LYS A 112 -14.93 16.93 1.06
N GLU A 113 -14.37 18.07 0.61
CA GLU A 113 -14.10 19.22 1.47
C GLU A 113 -15.37 20.06 1.65
N TRP A 114 -15.43 20.80 2.75
CA TRP A 114 -16.60 21.61 3.17
C TRP A 114 -17.22 22.48 2.07
N PHE A 115 -16.40 23.03 1.17
CA PHE A 115 -16.87 23.89 0.08
C PHE A 115 -17.55 23.12 -1.08
N GLU A 116 -17.42 21.79 -1.13
CA GLU A 116 -18.04 20.95 -2.15
C GLU A 116 -19.47 20.53 -1.78
N TYR A 117 -19.83 20.67 -0.51
CA TYR A 117 -21.15 20.30 0.00
C TYR A 117 -21.80 21.35 0.88
N ASP A 118 -21.31 22.61 0.84
CA ASP A 118 -21.80 23.74 1.64
C ASP A 118 -21.81 23.47 3.17
N GLY A 119 -20.77 22.74 3.65
CA GLY A 119 -20.60 22.43 5.05
C GLY A 119 -19.92 23.53 5.85
N GLU A 120 -19.69 23.28 7.12
CA GLU A 120 -18.96 24.23 7.98
C GLU A 120 -17.47 24.30 7.57
N PRO A 121 -16.85 25.51 7.61
CA PRO A 121 -15.44 25.67 7.29
C PRO A 121 -14.53 24.72 8.07
N HIS A 122 -13.50 24.19 7.41
CA HIS A 122 -12.55 23.23 7.96
C HIS A 122 -13.09 21.82 8.22
N HIS A 123 -14.31 21.52 7.80
CA HIS A 123 -14.88 20.19 7.86
C HIS A 123 -14.69 19.44 6.53
N PHE A 124 -14.65 18.13 6.62
CA PHE A 124 -14.65 17.24 5.46
C PHE A 124 -15.41 15.97 5.78
N ARG A 125 -15.88 15.29 4.75
CA ARG A 125 -16.56 14.00 4.87
C ARG A 125 -16.02 12.99 3.88
N PHE A 126 -16.11 11.71 4.22
CA PHE A 126 -15.86 10.63 3.30
C PHE A 126 -17.16 10.16 2.67
N VAL A 127 -17.14 9.96 1.36
CA VAL A 127 -18.23 9.34 0.61
C VAL A 127 -17.69 8.02 0.05
N THR A 128 -18.36 6.92 0.32
CA THR A 128 -17.96 5.61 -0.19
C THR A 128 -19.17 4.84 -0.72
N ASN A 129 -18.96 4.05 -1.76
CA ASN A 129 -19.95 3.14 -2.30
C ASN A 129 -19.73 1.68 -1.82
N ASN A 130 -18.73 1.47 -0.97
CA ASN A 130 -18.37 0.14 -0.50
C ASN A 130 -19.08 -0.19 0.82
N THR A 131 -19.80 -1.29 0.83
CA THR A 131 -20.50 -1.81 2.03
C THR A 131 -19.55 -2.44 3.07
N ASP A 132 -18.30 -2.72 2.69
CA ASP A 132 -17.31 -3.33 3.60
C ASP A 132 -16.99 -2.42 4.79
N ILE A 133 -17.32 -1.13 4.70
CA ILE A 133 -17.17 -0.17 5.80
C ILE A 133 -17.92 -0.63 7.05
N LEU A 134 -19.05 -1.34 6.89
CA LEU A 134 -19.85 -1.86 8.01
C LEU A 134 -19.14 -2.98 8.78
N GLN A 135 -18.11 -3.59 8.18
CA GLN A 135 -17.28 -4.64 8.78
C GLN A 135 -15.91 -4.13 9.19
N THR A 136 -15.55 -2.93 8.76
CA THR A 136 -14.26 -2.32 9.08
C THR A 136 -14.30 -1.79 10.52
N ASP A 137 -13.19 -1.97 11.23
CA ASP A 137 -12.98 -1.37 12.55
C ASP A 137 -12.88 0.16 12.41
N ILE A 138 -13.99 0.83 12.71
CA ILE A 138 -14.13 2.29 12.61
C ILE A 138 -13.10 2.99 13.51
N ASP A 139 -12.81 2.44 14.67
CA ASP A 139 -11.85 3.04 15.61
C ASP A 139 -10.44 3.06 15.03
N SER A 140 -10.02 1.96 14.40
CA SER A 140 -8.73 1.89 13.69
C SER A 140 -8.69 2.85 12.50
N PHE A 141 -9.78 2.98 11.76
CA PHE A 141 -9.90 3.94 10.66
C PHE A 141 -9.76 5.38 11.15
N LEU A 142 -10.48 5.76 12.21
CA LEU A 142 -10.41 7.10 12.80
C LEU A 142 -9.01 7.39 13.35
N PHE A 143 -8.39 6.42 14.00
CA PHE A 143 -7.02 6.56 14.50
C PHE A 143 -6.04 6.89 13.37
N ILE A 144 -6.09 6.15 12.27
CA ILE A 144 -5.23 6.40 11.10
C ILE A 144 -5.50 7.79 10.51
N LEU A 145 -6.77 8.13 10.34
CA LEU A 145 -7.18 9.41 9.79
C LEU A 145 -6.63 10.58 10.59
N GLU A 146 -6.72 10.51 11.92
CA GLU A 146 -6.19 11.53 12.83
C GLU A 146 -4.68 11.74 12.69
N GLN A 147 -3.95 10.69 12.32
CA GLN A 147 -2.50 10.77 12.14
C GLN A 147 -2.11 11.47 10.83
N ILE A 148 -2.92 11.33 9.78
CA ILE A 148 -2.58 11.77 8.41
C ILE A 148 -3.18 13.13 8.08
N LYS A 149 -4.39 13.42 8.57
CA LYS A 149 -5.08 14.69 8.32
C LYS A 149 -4.37 15.89 8.93
N ARG A 150 -4.71 17.07 8.49
CA ARG A 150 -4.31 18.31 9.21
C ARG A 150 -5.06 18.39 10.54
N LYS A 151 -4.37 18.82 11.57
CA LYS A 151 -4.98 19.00 12.90
C LYS A 151 -6.06 20.08 12.93
N SER A 152 -6.07 20.98 11.93
CA SER A 152 -7.07 22.06 11.80
C SER A 152 -8.31 21.64 11.01
N GLN A 153 -8.40 20.41 10.55
CA GLN A 153 -9.56 19.88 9.83
C GLN A 153 -10.27 18.81 10.63
N TRP A 154 -11.59 18.80 10.57
CA TRP A 154 -12.46 17.93 11.32
C TRP A 154 -13.25 17.01 10.42
N LEU A 155 -13.35 15.74 10.80
CA LEU A 155 -14.21 14.80 10.11
C LEU A 155 -15.65 15.01 10.59
N GLU A 156 -16.54 15.39 9.68
CA GLU A 156 -17.97 15.53 9.98
C GLU A 156 -18.66 14.15 9.99
N GLY A 157 -18.33 13.28 9.04
CA GLY A 157 -18.91 11.95 8.97
C GLY A 157 -18.47 11.15 7.76
N ILE A 158 -18.96 9.92 7.71
CA ILE A 158 -18.78 8.99 6.60
C ILE A 158 -20.15 8.73 6.00
N ILE A 159 -20.30 8.96 4.69
CA ILE A 159 -21.53 8.76 3.95
C ILE A 159 -21.39 7.50 3.08
N LEU A 160 -22.27 6.55 3.26
CA LEU A 160 -22.38 5.39 2.39
C LEU A 160 -23.45 5.65 1.34
N GLU A 161 -23.05 5.80 0.07
CA GLU A 161 -23.94 5.91 -1.07
C GLU A 161 -24.14 4.54 -1.70
N LEU A 162 -25.32 3.98 -1.57
CA LEU A 162 -25.69 2.73 -2.23
C LEU A 162 -26.33 3.06 -3.57
N ARG A 163 -25.67 2.74 -4.69
CA ARG A 163 -26.22 2.87 -6.04
C ARG A 163 -26.61 1.51 -6.58
N ALA A 164 -27.89 1.22 -6.63
CA ALA A 164 -28.42 0.03 -7.30
C ALA A 164 -28.67 0.32 -8.79
N LYS A 165 -27.96 -0.38 -9.70
CA LYS A 165 -28.28 -0.37 -11.14
C LYS A 165 -29.30 -1.45 -11.41
N GLY A 166 -30.58 -1.10 -11.55
CA GLY A 166 -31.62 -1.98 -12.06
C GLY A 166 -31.62 -2.03 -13.58
N THR A 167 -31.55 -3.21 -14.18
CA THR A 167 -31.84 -3.40 -15.60
C THR A 167 -33.34 -3.56 -15.77
N LEU A 168 -33.97 -2.61 -16.46
CA LEU A 168 -35.39 -2.71 -16.83
C LEU A 168 -35.57 -3.60 -18.05
N TYR A 169 -36.44 -4.58 -17.91
CA TYR A 169 -36.96 -5.27 -19.07
C TYR A 169 -38.13 -4.43 -19.67
N PRO A 170 -38.14 -4.19 -20.99
CA PRO A 170 -39.21 -3.43 -21.61
C PRO A 170 -40.55 -4.22 -21.49
N GLY A 171 -41.38 -3.79 -20.60
CA GLY A 171 -42.70 -4.42 -20.44
C GLY A 171 -43.57 -3.94 -19.28
N VAL A 172 -42.98 -3.43 -18.18
CA VAL A 172 -43.76 -2.89 -17.06
C VAL A 172 -42.99 -1.77 -16.39
N GLY A 173 -43.55 -0.58 -16.40
CA GLY A 173 -42.98 0.67 -16.04
C GLY A 173 -42.58 0.85 -14.60
N PHE A 174 -41.95 1.91 -14.29
CA PHE A 174 -41.40 2.63 -13.16
C PHE A 174 -39.98 2.21 -12.79
N ILE A 175 -39.07 3.16 -13.12
CA ILE A 175 -37.72 3.19 -12.54
C ILE A 175 -37.85 4.06 -11.31
N GLU A 176 -37.67 3.48 -10.15
CA GLU A 176 -37.30 4.25 -8.96
C GLU A 176 -35.82 4.02 -8.73
N GLU A 177 -35.00 5.01 -9.03
CA GLU A 177 -33.63 5.06 -8.58
C GLU A 177 -33.69 5.42 -7.08
N SER A 178 -33.70 4.42 -6.21
CA SER A 178 -33.54 4.67 -4.78
C SER A 178 -32.06 4.79 -4.45
N THR A 179 -31.64 5.98 -4.09
CA THR A 179 -30.33 6.23 -3.48
C THR A 179 -30.54 6.23 -1.98
N ASP A 180 -30.24 5.12 -1.32
CA ASP A 180 -30.24 5.07 0.14
C ASP A 180 -28.89 5.62 0.63
N THR A 181 -28.96 6.74 1.36
CA THR A 181 -27.80 7.40 1.95
C THR A 181 -27.78 7.10 3.45
N PHE A 182 -26.76 6.38 3.89
CA PHE A 182 -26.50 6.18 5.31
C PHE A 182 -25.38 7.12 5.74
N SER A 183 -25.65 7.97 6.73
CA SER A 183 -24.67 8.90 7.29
C SER A 183 -24.32 8.50 8.70
N PHE A 184 -23.01 8.33 8.97
CA PHE A 184 -22.47 8.25 10.31
C PHE A 184 -21.93 9.63 10.66
N LEU A 185 -22.67 10.37 11.51
CA LEU A 185 -22.24 11.66 12.02
C LEU A 185 -21.47 11.46 13.32
N PHE A 186 -20.33 12.10 13.47
CA PHE A 186 -19.56 12.12 14.70
C PHE A 186 -19.87 13.43 15.42
N GLU A 187 -20.44 13.35 16.62
CA GLU A 187 -20.58 14.52 17.49
C GLU A 187 -19.17 14.92 17.98
N THR A 188 -18.75 16.15 17.68
CA THR A 188 -17.48 16.75 18.09
C THR A 188 -17.53 17.29 19.50
#